data_55318bfe3453c3959849d118de24794b
#
_entry.id   55318bfe3453c3959849d118de24794b
#
_cell.length_a   1.000
_cell.length_b   1.000
_cell.length_c   1.000
_cell.angle_alpha   90.00
_cell.angle_beta   90.00
_cell.angle_gamma   90.00
#
_symmetry.space_group_name_H-M   'P 1'
#
loop_
_entity.id
_entity.type
_entity.pdbx_description
1 polymer ?
#
loop_
_entity_poly.entity_id
_entity_poly.type
_entity_poly.pdbx_seq_one_letter_code
_entity_poly.pdbx_strand_id
1 'polypeptide(L)'
;MSVALADALHRLGEEGSTGVLRAGDGEFHLVRGTIASVGCGRTIGLDRLVVEAGVATAEDWRRAGAGDPGPLLDQPQLETLALLSVFDAAYFLLASAEEPEFRPTPEHWLAPVCHIAPRALVHECERRNDGDRGPWSADHVTEVAVVPARRIKRNQVVLTGSQAEVLAAADTRRSIAEIARDLGRTTYGCLVAVRELTAAGLIETPEPAVPAEQPQRGRHLALAPDPAEHAMSTVSTPPVPTLPRRIPGSAGPTRPLAGPGAPHGRHAIDEEATATARHRGNLSSAAEPERWRQVDRETLIRLRAALEELA
;
A
#
# COMPACT_ATOMS: atom_id res chain seq x y z
N MET A 1 0.67 -20.08 1.77
CA MET A 1 1.54 -19.58 0.68
C MET A 1 1.29 -20.38 -0.58
N SER A 2 1.30 -19.73 -1.76
CA SER A 2 1.06 -20.40 -3.06
C SER A 2 2.29 -21.19 -3.48
N VAL A 3 2.17 -22.51 -3.48
CA VAL A 3 3.23 -23.43 -3.95
C VAL A 3 3.48 -23.24 -5.44
N ALA A 4 2.42 -23.10 -6.24
CA ALA A 4 2.53 -22.92 -7.69
C ALA A 4 3.33 -21.66 -8.07
N LEU A 5 3.11 -20.55 -7.37
CA LEU A 5 3.84 -19.31 -7.61
C LEU A 5 5.31 -19.42 -7.17
N ALA A 6 5.57 -20.05 -6.02
CA ALA A 6 6.94 -20.27 -5.54
C ALA A 6 7.73 -21.17 -6.51
N ASP A 7 7.14 -22.26 -6.99
CA ASP A 7 7.76 -23.17 -7.98
C ASP A 7 8.01 -22.45 -9.33
N ALA A 8 7.06 -21.62 -9.77
CA ALA A 8 7.25 -20.83 -10.99
C ALA A 8 8.42 -19.85 -10.86
N LEU A 9 8.53 -19.16 -9.73
CA LEU A 9 9.64 -18.24 -9.45
C LEU A 9 10.98 -18.97 -9.39
N HIS A 10 11.05 -20.13 -8.73
CA HIS A 10 12.27 -20.95 -8.66
C HIS A 10 12.72 -21.41 -10.04
N ARG A 11 11.80 -21.96 -10.84
CA ARG A 11 12.09 -22.42 -12.21
C ARG A 11 12.59 -21.27 -13.09
N LEU A 12 11.90 -20.12 -13.12
CA LEU A 12 12.31 -18.97 -13.91
C LEU A 12 13.66 -18.40 -13.45
N GLY A 13 13.96 -18.50 -12.16
CA GLY A 13 15.26 -18.16 -11.61
C GLY A 13 16.38 -19.09 -12.13
N GLU A 14 16.18 -20.40 -12.12
CA GLU A 14 17.13 -21.39 -12.61
C GLU A 14 17.34 -21.32 -14.12
N GLU A 15 16.28 -21.00 -14.87
CA GLU A 15 16.34 -20.79 -16.33
C GLU A 15 17.01 -19.47 -16.73
N GLY A 16 17.28 -18.56 -15.80
CA GLY A 16 17.79 -17.23 -16.10
C GLY A 16 16.81 -16.38 -16.92
N SER A 17 15.51 -16.58 -16.73
CA SER A 17 14.46 -15.97 -17.54
C SER A 17 14.37 -14.45 -17.33
N THR A 18 14.00 -13.72 -18.41
CA THR A 18 13.72 -12.28 -18.37
C THR A 18 12.29 -12.03 -18.86
N GLY A 19 11.48 -11.34 -18.04
CA GLY A 19 10.09 -11.09 -18.36
C GLY A 19 9.25 -10.73 -17.14
N VAL A 20 7.94 -10.84 -17.27
CA VAL A 20 6.94 -10.57 -16.22
C VAL A 20 6.18 -11.82 -15.88
N LEU A 21 6.16 -12.16 -14.60
CA LEU A 21 5.32 -13.20 -14.03
C LEU A 21 4.15 -12.55 -13.30
N ARG A 22 2.94 -12.70 -13.83
CA ARG A 22 1.71 -12.21 -13.21
C ARG A 22 1.11 -13.24 -12.28
N ALA A 23 0.63 -12.78 -11.13
CA ALA A 23 -0.07 -13.61 -10.17
C ALA A 23 -1.06 -12.74 -9.38
N GLY A 24 -2.33 -13.10 -9.40
CA GLY A 24 -3.37 -12.36 -8.69
C GLY A 24 -3.45 -10.90 -9.12
N ASP A 25 -3.43 -10.01 -8.14
CA ASP A 25 -3.52 -8.56 -8.30
C ASP A 25 -2.15 -7.88 -8.53
N GLY A 26 -1.12 -8.66 -8.95
CA GLY A 26 0.20 -8.08 -9.15
C GLY A 26 1.11 -8.86 -10.09
N GLU A 27 2.37 -8.42 -10.13
CA GLU A 27 3.36 -8.93 -11.07
C GLU A 27 4.79 -8.84 -10.52
N PHE A 28 5.62 -9.81 -10.95
CA PHE A 28 7.07 -9.88 -10.70
C PHE A 28 7.81 -9.59 -11.99
N HIS A 29 8.71 -8.63 -12.00
CA HIS A 29 9.63 -8.37 -13.09
C HIS A 29 10.93 -9.11 -12.86
N LEU A 30 11.22 -10.10 -13.71
CA LEU A 30 12.45 -10.87 -13.67
C LEU A 30 13.43 -10.38 -14.74
N VAL A 31 14.70 -10.32 -14.37
CA VAL A 31 15.81 -10.02 -15.28
C VAL A 31 16.93 -11.02 -15.04
N ARG A 32 17.22 -11.84 -16.05
CA ARG A 32 18.22 -12.92 -15.97
C ARG A 32 18.06 -13.82 -14.75
N GLY A 33 16.82 -14.18 -14.43
CA GLY A 33 16.50 -15.04 -13.32
C GLY A 33 16.47 -14.37 -11.93
N THR A 34 16.74 -13.07 -11.85
CA THR A 34 16.62 -12.32 -10.59
C THR A 34 15.41 -11.38 -10.63
N ILE A 35 14.84 -11.09 -9.48
CA ILE A 35 13.69 -10.21 -9.35
C ILE A 35 14.19 -8.76 -9.23
N ALA A 36 13.79 -7.92 -10.18
CA ALA A 36 14.13 -6.51 -10.24
C ALA A 36 13.05 -5.60 -9.65
N SER A 37 11.79 -6.02 -9.70
CA SER A 37 10.66 -5.26 -9.17
C SER A 37 9.46 -6.17 -8.93
N VAL A 38 8.61 -5.81 -7.97
CA VAL A 38 7.33 -6.47 -7.72
C VAL A 38 6.27 -5.41 -7.48
N GLY A 39 5.13 -5.53 -8.17
CA GLY A 39 3.96 -4.69 -7.96
C GLY A 39 2.80 -5.50 -7.42
N CYS A 40 2.01 -4.94 -6.49
CA CYS A 40 0.81 -5.55 -5.94
C CYS A 40 -0.23 -4.47 -5.62
N GLY A 41 -1.48 -4.68 -6.01
CA GLY A 41 -2.57 -3.72 -5.75
C GLY A 41 -2.84 -3.45 -4.28
N ARG A 42 -2.44 -4.37 -3.40
CA ARG A 42 -2.60 -4.27 -1.94
C ARG A 42 -1.51 -3.46 -1.24
N THR A 43 -0.44 -3.11 -1.94
CA THR A 43 0.71 -2.42 -1.36
C THR A 43 0.90 -1.02 -1.93
N ILE A 44 1.70 -0.22 -1.23
CA ILE A 44 2.16 1.04 -1.77
C ILE A 44 3.21 0.76 -2.86
N GLY A 45 3.05 1.37 -4.03
CA GLY A 45 4.02 1.24 -5.12
C GLY A 45 5.37 1.88 -4.79
N LEU A 46 6.44 1.36 -5.39
CA LEU A 46 7.79 1.91 -5.23
C LEU A 46 7.88 3.38 -5.68
N ASP A 47 7.13 3.74 -6.72
CA ASP A 47 7.00 5.12 -7.21
C ASP A 47 6.60 6.08 -6.08
N ARG A 48 5.59 5.69 -5.32
CA ARG A 48 5.10 6.50 -4.20
C ARG A 48 6.07 6.49 -3.01
N LEU A 49 6.66 5.34 -2.68
CA LEU A 49 7.67 5.27 -1.62
C LEU A 49 8.86 6.20 -1.89
N VAL A 50 9.33 6.24 -3.14
CA VAL A 50 10.44 7.10 -3.56
C VAL A 50 10.09 8.58 -3.46
N VAL A 51 8.87 8.96 -3.81
CA VAL A 51 8.38 10.34 -3.72
C VAL A 51 8.19 10.77 -2.27
N GLU A 52 7.55 9.95 -1.45
CA GLU A 52 7.31 10.24 -0.02
C GLU A 52 8.63 10.30 0.78
N ALA A 53 9.61 9.49 0.40
CA ALA A 53 10.95 9.54 0.99
C ALA A 53 11.79 10.74 0.49
N GLY A 54 11.29 11.52 -0.48
CA GLY A 54 12.00 12.67 -1.05
C GLY A 54 13.24 12.28 -1.87
N VAL A 55 13.32 11.03 -2.34
CA VAL A 55 14.44 10.52 -3.15
C VAL A 55 14.35 11.02 -4.60
N ALA A 56 13.13 11.12 -5.13
CA ALA A 56 12.85 11.65 -6.45
C ALA A 56 11.45 12.26 -6.51
N THR A 57 11.20 13.04 -7.56
CA THR A 57 9.85 13.52 -7.88
C THR A 57 9.07 12.49 -8.69
N ALA A 58 7.74 12.63 -8.75
CA ALA A 58 6.91 11.81 -9.62
C ALA A 58 7.26 11.97 -11.12
N GLU A 59 7.83 13.14 -11.50
CA GLU A 59 8.33 13.40 -12.84
C GLU A 59 9.60 12.60 -13.14
N ASP A 60 10.55 12.57 -12.21
CA ASP A 60 11.78 11.78 -12.36
C ASP A 60 11.46 10.30 -12.47
N TRP A 61 10.51 9.81 -11.67
CA TRP A 61 10.03 8.42 -11.75
C TRP A 61 9.43 8.10 -13.12
N ARG A 62 8.54 8.97 -13.64
CA ARG A 62 7.94 8.75 -14.97
C ARG A 62 8.99 8.77 -16.09
N ARG A 63 9.98 9.65 -15.99
CA ARG A 63 11.10 9.73 -16.94
C ARG A 63 11.93 8.46 -16.90
N ALA A 64 12.24 7.93 -15.74
CA ALA A 64 12.95 6.67 -15.56
C ALA A 64 12.19 5.50 -16.20
N GLY A 65 10.88 5.40 -15.99
CA GLY A 65 10.03 4.40 -16.63
C GLY A 65 9.92 4.54 -18.16
N ALA A 66 10.12 5.75 -18.68
CA ALA A 66 10.17 6.02 -20.12
C ALA A 66 11.53 5.70 -20.79
N GLY A 67 12.51 5.20 -20.02
CA GLY A 67 13.81 4.77 -20.54
C GLY A 67 14.97 5.73 -20.26
N ASP A 68 14.77 6.76 -19.45
CA ASP A 68 15.83 7.68 -18.99
C ASP A 68 15.91 7.66 -17.43
N PRO A 69 16.40 6.55 -16.84
CA PRO A 69 16.50 6.41 -15.38
C PRO A 69 17.70 7.16 -14.77
N GLY A 70 18.70 7.55 -15.59
CA GLY A 70 19.93 8.29 -15.29
C GLY A 70 20.19 8.61 -13.82
N PRO A 71 19.92 9.85 -13.37
CA PRO A 71 20.26 10.29 -12.01
C PRO A 71 19.54 9.52 -10.90
N LEU A 72 18.42 8.86 -11.20
CA LEU A 72 17.65 8.13 -10.20
C LEU A 72 18.37 6.84 -9.78
N LEU A 73 19.07 6.18 -10.70
CA LEU A 73 19.85 4.97 -10.39
C LEU A 73 21.04 5.23 -9.47
N ASP A 74 21.52 6.47 -9.42
CA ASP A 74 22.65 6.88 -8.57
C ASP A 74 22.20 7.20 -7.13
N GLN A 75 20.91 7.17 -6.84
CA GLN A 75 20.38 7.45 -5.50
C GLN A 75 20.58 6.26 -4.56
N PRO A 76 21.38 6.38 -3.49
CA PRO A 76 21.71 5.25 -2.61
C PRO A 76 20.51 4.69 -1.84
N GLN A 77 19.46 5.52 -1.66
CA GLN A 77 18.23 5.11 -0.99
C GLN A 77 17.30 4.30 -1.90
N LEU A 78 17.46 4.40 -3.23
CA LEU A 78 16.59 3.70 -4.18
C LEU A 78 16.67 2.18 -4.02
N GLU A 79 17.87 1.62 -3.81
CA GLU A 79 18.05 0.19 -3.55
C GLU A 79 17.26 -0.25 -2.31
N THR A 80 17.39 0.49 -1.21
CA THR A 80 16.66 0.17 0.02
C THR A 80 15.15 0.21 -0.16
N LEU A 81 14.64 1.24 -0.83
CA LEU A 81 13.20 1.37 -1.10
C LEU A 81 12.70 0.31 -2.06
N ALA A 82 13.49 -0.06 -3.08
CA ALA A 82 13.18 -1.15 -3.99
C ALA A 82 13.09 -2.49 -3.26
N LEU A 83 14.05 -2.80 -2.40
CA LEU A 83 14.02 -4.00 -1.55
C LEU A 83 12.77 -4.03 -0.66
N LEU A 84 12.48 -2.92 0.04
CA LEU A 84 11.28 -2.82 0.89
C LEU A 84 10.01 -3.05 0.09
N SER A 85 9.88 -2.44 -1.09
CA SER A 85 8.72 -2.59 -1.97
C SER A 85 8.58 -4.02 -2.49
N VAL A 86 9.69 -4.66 -2.91
CA VAL A 86 9.68 -6.04 -3.40
C VAL A 86 9.22 -7.01 -2.32
N PHE A 87 9.78 -6.92 -1.11
CA PHE A 87 9.38 -7.81 -0.01
C PHE A 87 7.96 -7.53 0.49
N ASP A 88 7.50 -6.28 0.45
CA ASP A 88 6.13 -5.93 0.80
C ASP A 88 5.13 -6.56 -0.18
N ALA A 89 5.32 -6.32 -1.48
CA ALA A 89 4.44 -6.83 -2.51
C ALA A 89 4.46 -8.38 -2.61
N ALA A 90 5.65 -8.98 -2.56
CA ALA A 90 5.81 -10.43 -2.66
C ALA A 90 5.12 -11.19 -1.52
N TYR A 91 5.14 -10.65 -0.30
CA TYR A 91 4.44 -11.26 0.84
C TYR A 91 2.95 -11.47 0.54
N PHE A 92 2.29 -10.47 -0.02
CA PHE A 92 0.86 -10.56 -0.34
C PHE A 92 0.58 -11.42 -1.58
N LEU A 93 1.42 -11.35 -2.61
CA LEU A 93 1.25 -12.16 -3.81
C LEU A 93 1.46 -13.65 -3.54
N LEU A 94 2.49 -13.99 -2.76
CA LEU A 94 2.74 -15.38 -2.36
C LEU A 94 1.65 -15.94 -1.43
N ALA A 95 0.87 -15.09 -0.76
CA ALA A 95 -0.30 -15.52 0.01
C ALA A 95 -1.52 -15.83 -0.90
N SER A 96 -1.55 -15.33 -2.14
CA SER A 96 -2.64 -15.57 -3.09
C SER A 96 -2.60 -16.99 -3.65
N ALA A 97 -3.76 -17.57 -3.95
CA ALA A 97 -3.90 -18.91 -4.53
C ALA A 97 -4.02 -18.91 -6.06
N GLU A 98 -3.85 -17.76 -6.71
CA GLU A 98 -4.03 -17.64 -8.16
C GLU A 98 -2.85 -18.26 -8.94
N GLU A 99 -3.16 -18.81 -10.13
CA GLU A 99 -2.15 -19.42 -10.99
C GLU A 99 -1.27 -18.36 -11.67
N PRO A 100 0.07 -18.53 -11.68
CA PRO A 100 0.99 -17.59 -12.28
C PRO A 100 1.05 -17.73 -13.80
N GLU A 101 1.12 -16.59 -14.52
CA GLU A 101 1.30 -16.50 -15.97
C GLU A 101 2.59 -15.74 -16.30
N PHE A 102 3.55 -16.39 -16.97
CA PHE A 102 4.80 -15.75 -17.39
C PHE A 102 4.74 -15.25 -18.84
N ARG A 103 5.25 -14.04 -19.06
CA ARG A 103 5.42 -13.43 -20.39
C ARG A 103 6.82 -12.85 -20.53
N PRO A 104 7.60 -13.26 -21.55
CA PRO A 104 8.87 -12.61 -21.85
C PRO A 104 8.65 -11.13 -22.19
N THR A 105 9.46 -10.25 -21.60
CA THR A 105 9.48 -8.80 -21.86
C THR A 105 10.91 -8.28 -21.83
N PRO A 106 11.18 -7.06 -22.34
CA PRO A 106 12.46 -6.40 -22.14
C PRO A 106 12.85 -6.29 -20.67
N GLU A 107 14.14 -6.12 -20.41
CA GLU A 107 14.69 -5.92 -19.06
C GLU A 107 14.05 -4.71 -18.38
N HIS A 108 13.71 -4.87 -17.11
CA HIS A 108 13.17 -3.78 -16.30
C HIS A 108 14.29 -2.80 -15.91
N TRP A 109 14.04 -1.50 -15.98
CA TRP A 109 15.01 -0.45 -15.73
C TRP A 109 15.63 -0.44 -14.32
N LEU A 110 14.94 -1.06 -13.32
CA LEU A 110 15.46 -1.23 -11.96
C LEU A 110 16.45 -2.40 -11.81
N ALA A 111 16.70 -3.18 -12.87
CA ALA A 111 17.62 -4.30 -12.79
C ALA A 111 19.04 -3.95 -12.28
N PRO A 112 19.61 -2.74 -12.57
CA PRO A 112 20.90 -2.38 -12.01
C PRO A 112 20.90 -2.14 -10.49
N VAL A 113 19.73 -1.86 -9.91
CA VAL A 113 19.57 -1.47 -8.51
C VAL A 113 19.06 -2.62 -7.64
N CYS A 114 18.13 -3.42 -8.18
CA CYS A 114 17.47 -4.48 -7.43
C CYS A 114 17.58 -5.81 -8.18
N HIS A 115 18.18 -6.82 -7.53
CA HIS A 115 18.36 -8.17 -8.09
C HIS A 115 18.31 -9.20 -6.95
N ILE A 116 17.10 -9.64 -6.64
CA ILE A 116 16.83 -10.59 -5.57
C ILE A 116 16.68 -11.99 -6.16
N ALA A 117 17.41 -12.98 -5.62
CA ALA A 117 17.21 -14.36 -6.00
C ALA A 117 15.80 -14.82 -5.60
N PRO A 118 15.01 -15.48 -6.49
CA PRO A 118 13.67 -15.94 -6.18
C PRO A 118 13.60 -16.82 -4.93
N ARG A 119 14.60 -17.71 -4.73
CA ARG A 119 14.69 -18.57 -3.56
C ARG A 119 14.80 -17.77 -2.26
N ALA A 120 15.62 -16.71 -2.25
CA ALA A 120 15.78 -15.86 -1.06
C ALA A 120 14.49 -15.09 -0.74
N LEU A 121 13.79 -14.59 -1.78
CA LEU A 121 12.51 -13.91 -1.62
C LEU A 121 11.44 -14.84 -1.04
N VAL A 122 11.27 -16.03 -1.62
CA VAL A 122 10.30 -17.01 -1.17
C VAL A 122 10.57 -17.41 0.28
N HIS A 123 11.82 -17.74 0.62
CA HIS A 123 12.21 -18.12 1.97
C HIS A 123 11.91 -17.02 3.00
N GLU A 124 12.21 -15.76 2.67
CA GLU A 124 11.90 -14.63 3.57
C GLU A 124 10.39 -14.45 3.75
N CYS A 125 9.60 -14.61 2.70
CA CYS A 125 8.15 -14.53 2.80
C CYS A 125 7.56 -15.69 3.63
N GLU A 126 8.12 -16.89 3.53
CA GLU A 126 7.78 -18.03 4.39
C GLU A 126 8.05 -17.72 5.85
N ARG A 127 9.26 -17.24 6.15
CA ARG A 127 9.66 -16.86 7.51
C ARG A 127 8.73 -15.80 8.11
N ARG A 128 8.30 -14.83 7.32
CA ARG A 128 7.33 -13.81 7.75
C ARG A 128 5.96 -14.43 8.01
N ASN A 129 5.53 -15.35 7.17
CA ASN A 129 4.23 -16.00 7.28
C ASN A 129 4.16 -16.95 8.51
N ASP A 130 5.25 -17.62 8.87
CA ASP A 130 5.31 -18.49 10.06
C ASP A 130 5.12 -17.73 11.37
N GLY A 131 5.53 -16.45 11.42
CA GLY A 131 5.29 -15.55 12.54
C GLY A 131 3.85 -15.02 12.63
N ASP A 132 3.05 -15.19 11.60
CA ASP A 132 1.82 -14.45 11.34
C ASP A 132 0.54 -15.19 11.76
N ARG A 133 0.50 -15.74 12.96
CA ARG A 133 -0.67 -16.49 13.48
C ARG A 133 -1.71 -15.61 14.20
N GLY A 134 -1.75 -14.32 13.90
CA GLY A 134 -2.72 -13.39 14.50
C GLY A 134 -4.09 -13.40 13.80
N PRO A 135 -5.08 -12.67 14.34
CA PRO A 135 -6.42 -12.59 13.77
C PRO A 135 -6.47 -11.81 12.44
N TRP A 136 -5.42 -11.08 12.10
CA TRP A 136 -5.31 -10.31 10.87
C TRP A 136 -4.54 -11.10 9.80
N SER A 137 -5.24 -11.64 8.81
CA SER A 137 -4.64 -12.31 7.65
C SER A 137 -4.23 -11.30 6.55
N ALA A 138 -3.47 -11.77 5.57
CA ALA A 138 -3.12 -10.99 4.39
C ALA A 138 -4.36 -10.53 3.58
N ASP A 139 -5.48 -11.25 3.66
CA ASP A 139 -6.71 -10.91 2.94
C ASP A 139 -7.46 -9.74 3.59
N HIS A 140 -7.28 -9.53 4.90
CA HIS A 140 -7.94 -8.46 5.61
C HIS A 140 -7.36 -7.05 5.31
N VAL A 141 -6.20 -6.95 4.65
CA VAL A 141 -5.49 -5.66 4.53
C VAL A 141 -6.23 -4.63 3.68
N THR A 142 -7.06 -5.05 2.73
CA THR A 142 -7.83 -4.15 1.87
C THR A 142 -9.30 -4.08 2.21
N GLU A 143 -9.84 -5.12 2.85
CA GLU A 143 -11.29 -5.30 3.01
C GLU A 143 -11.80 -4.89 4.39
N VAL A 144 -10.93 -4.99 5.41
CA VAL A 144 -11.35 -4.79 6.79
C VAL A 144 -10.83 -3.49 7.35
N ALA A 145 -11.74 -2.67 7.89
CA ALA A 145 -11.38 -1.42 8.54
C ALA A 145 -10.67 -1.66 9.88
N VAL A 146 -9.67 -0.82 10.18
CA VAL A 146 -8.95 -0.84 11.45
C VAL A 146 -9.73 -0.03 12.49
N VAL A 147 -10.29 -0.72 13.48
CA VAL A 147 -11.16 -0.14 14.51
C VAL A 147 -10.39 0.00 15.81
N PRO A 148 -10.17 1.23 16.33
CA PRO A 148 -9.61 1.42 17.66
C PRO A 148 -10.54 0.88 18.74
N ALA A 149 -9.96 0.22 19.75
CA ALA A 149 -10.73 -0.33 20.87
C ALA A 149 -11.39 0.78 21.71
N ARG A 150 -12.69 0.69 21.92
CA ARG A 150 -13.46 1.68 22.69
C ARG A 150 -13.09 1.75 24.17
N ARG A 151 -12.55 0.68 24.73
CA ARG A 151 -12.15 0.57 26.13
C ARG A 151 -10.77 -0.05 26.22
N ILE A 152 -9.82 0.71 26.69
CA ILE A 152 -8.46 0.25 26.94
C ILE A 152 -8.42 -0.29 28.39
N LYS A 153 -8.09 -1.56 28.55
CA LYS A 153 -8.01 -2.24 29.86
C LYS A 153 -6.73 -1.92 30.64
N ARG A 154 -5.73 -1.33 29.99
CA ARG A 154 -4.41 -1.03 30.58
C ARG A 154 -4.22 0.47 30.71
N ASN A 155 -3.73 0.92 31.86
CA ASN A 155 -3.53 2.35 32.12
C ASN A 155 -2.32 2.94 31.39
N GLN A 156 -1.36 2.11 30.98
CA GLN A 156 -0.17 2.53 30.23
C GLN A 156 0.24 1.44 29.25
N VAL A 157 0.44 1.82 28.01
CA VAL A 157 1.01 0.99 26.93
C VAL A 157 2.11 1.80 26.29
N VAL A 158 3.32 1.24 26.23
CA VAL A 158 4.43 1.83 25.50
C VAL A 158 4.29 1.43 24.03
N LEU A 159 4.20 2.41 23.14
CA LEU A 159 4.06 2.23 21.71
C LEU A 159 5.37 2.62 21.00
N THR A 160 5.72 1.92 19.95
CA THR A 160 6.72 2.38 19.00
C THR A 160 6.17 3.55 18.17
N GLY A 161 7.02 4.33 17.51
CA GLY A 161 6.58 5.42 16.64
C GLY A 161 5.62 4.94 15.54
N SER A 162 5.93 3.80 14.90
CA SER A 162 5.07 3.20 13.88
C SER A 162 3.72 2.73 14.40
N GLN A 163 3.67 2.14 15.60
CA GLN A 163 2.41 1.75 16.24
C GLN A 163 1.55 2.98 16.57
N ALA A 164 2.17 4.05 17.08
CA ALA A 164 1.47 5.28 17.41
C ALA A 164 0.86 5.94 16.16
N GLU A 165 1.61 5.99 15.05
CA GLU A 165 1.12 6.52 13.77
C GLU A 165 -0.03 5.70 13.20
N VAL A 166 0.09 4.36 13.18
CA VAL A 166 -0.98 3.48 12.71
C VAL A 166 -2.23 3.62 13.58
N LEU A 167 -2.08 3.66 14.91
CA LEU A 167 -3.21 3.86 15.82
C LEU A 167 -3.88 5.23 15.63
N ALA A 168 -3.10 6.29 15.42
CA ALA A 168 -3.62 7.63 15.15
C ALA A 168 -4.34 7.72 13.80
N ALA A 169 -3.91 6.92 12.81
CA ALA A 169 -4.53 6.84 11.50
C ALA A 169 -5.80 5.96 11.48
N ALA A 170 -6.00 5.09 12.45
CA ALA A 170 -7.16 4.21 12.54
C ALA A 170 -8.43 5.02 12.87
N ASP A 171 -9.42 4.99 11.97
CA ASP A 171 -10.63 5.82 12.04
C ASP A 171 -11.95 5.05 11.86
N THR A 172 -11.92 3.74 12.02
CA THR A 172 -13.07 2.82 11.82
C THR A 172 -13.56 2.65 10.39
N ARG A 173 -12.87 3.25 9.41
CA ARG A 173 -13.24 3.22 7.98
C ARG A 173 -12.10 2.71 7.12
N ARG A 174 -10.87 3.18 7.40
CA ARG A 174 -9.70 2.86 6.58
C ARG A 174 -9.20 1.45 6.88
N SER A 175 -8.88 0.75 5.80
CA SER A 175 -8.18 -0.52 5.82
C SER A 175 -6.68 -0.34 6.13
N ILE A 176 -5.98 -1.44 6.39
CA ILE A 176 -4.53 -1.41 6.60
C ILE A 176 -3.79 -0.86 5.37
N ALA A 177 -4.21 -1.25 4.17
CA ALA A 177 -3.60 -0.78 2.92
C ALA A 177 -3.80 0.73 2.70
N GLU A 178 -4.96 1.26 3.06
CA GLU A 178 -5.23 2.70 2.99
C GLU A 178 -4.40 3.47 4.01
N ILE A 179 -4.32 2.99 5.26
CA ILE A 179 -3.46 3.57 6.30
C ILE A 179 -1.99 3.56 5.87
N ALA A 180 -1.50 2.44 5.32
CA ALA A 180 -0.14 2.33 4.84
C ALA A 180 0.15 3.36 3.73
N ARG A 181 -0.79 3.51 2.79
CA ARG A 181 -0.71 4.47 1.69
C ARG A 181 -0.71 5.93 2.18
N ASP A 182 -1.53 6.24 3.18
CA ASP A 182 -1.61 7.59 3.76
C ASP A 182 -0.36 7.96 4.58
N LEU A 183 0.25 6.96 5.23
CA LEU A 183 1.47 7.14 6.01
C LEU A 183 2.77 7.03 5.18
N GLY A 184 2.69 6.67 3.90
CA GLY A 184 3.87 6.40 3.07
C GLY A 184 4.71 5.22 3.57
N ARG A 185 4.07 4.19 4.16
CA ARG A 185 4.73 3.03 4.76
C ARG A 185 4.36 1.73 4.04
N THR A 186 5.18 0.70 4.23
CA THR A 186 4.88 -0.64 3.71
C THR A 186 3.60 -1.20 4.34
N THR A 187 2.80 -1.89 3.53
CA THR A 187 1.54 -2.50 3.99
C THR A 187 1.80 -3.61 5.00
N TYR A 188 2.85 -4.40 4.80
CA TYR A 188 3.28 -5.42 5.76
C TYR A 188 3.69 -4.80 7.11
N GLY A 189 4.43 -3.69 7.09
CA GLY A 189 4.80 -2.99 8.32
C GLY A 189 3.58 -2.49 9.11
N CYS A 190 2.56 -1.95 8.42
CA CYS A 190 1.30 -1.57 9.04
C CYS A 190 0.51 -2.77 9.54
N LEU A 191 0.50 -3.90 8.81
CA LEU A 191 -0.14 -5.14 9.24
C LEU A 191 0.48 -5.67 10.54
N VAL A 192 1.82 -5.69 10.65
CA VAL A 192 2.51 -6.09 11.88
C VAL A 192 2.14 -5.15 13.03
N ALA A 193 2.16 -3.84 12.81
CA ALA A 193 1.76 -2.86 13.84
C ALA A 193 0.30 -3.07 14.30
N VAL A 194 -0.64 -3.33 13.37
CA VAL A 194 -2.05 -3.62 13.70
C VAL A 194 -2.17 -4.91 14.52
N ARG A 195 -1.43 -5.96 14.19
CA ARG A 195 -1.40 -7.22 14.96
C ARG A 195 -0.92 -7.00 16.39
N GLU A 196 0.18 -6.28 16.54
CA GLU A 196 0.73 -5.94 17.86
C GLU A 196 -0.21 -5.06 18.67
N LEU A 197 -0.83 -4.06 18.06
CA LEU A 197 -1.86 -3.22 18.69
C LEU A 197 -3.10 -4.01 19.09
N THR A 198 -3.52 -4.99 18.26
CA THR A 198 -4.62 -5.90 18.59
C THR A 198 -4.27 -6.80 19.77
N ALA A 199 -3.05 -7.36 19.79
CA ALA A 199 -2.55 -8.16 20.92
C ALA A 199 -2.46 -7.32 22.21
N ALA A 200 -2.15 -6.02 22.09
CA ALA A 200 -2.18 -5.07 23.21
C ALA A 200 -3.60 -4.64 23.63
N GLY A 201 -4.63 -4.98 22.85
CA GLY A 201 -6.03 -4.62 23.10
C GLY A 201 -6.35 -3.15 22.78
N LEU A 202 -5.59 -2.53 21.87
CA LEU A 202 -5.78 -1.15 21.40
C LEU A 202 -6.55 -1.07 20.09
N ILE A 203 -6.56 -2.15 19.31
CA ILE A 203 -7.36 -2.33 18.10
C ILE A 203 -8.27 -3.55 18.31
N GLU A 204 -9.50 -3.46 17.83
CA GLU A 204 -10.46 -4.56 17.85
C GLU A 204 -10.01 -5.67 16.89
N THR A 205 -10.29 -6.93 17.24
CA THR A 205 -10.06 -8.05 16.33
C THR A 205 -11.00 -7.96 15.14
N PRO A 206 -10.56 -8.28 13.92
CA PRO A 206 -11.45 -8.32 12.77
C PRO A 206 -12.57 -9.34 13.05
N GLU A 207 -13.79 -8.94 12.74
CA GLU A 207 -14.91 -9.87 12.83
C GLU A 207 -14.71 -10.98 11.78
N PRO A 208 -14.79 -12.28 12.17
CA PRO A 208 -14.66 -13.33 11.19
C PRO A 208 -15.71 -13.11 10.09
N ALA A 209 -15.29 -13.06 8.85
CA ALA A 209 -16.22 -12.98 7.72
C ALA A 209 -17.20 -14.17 7.88
N VAL A 210 -18.42 -13.86 8.29
CA VAL A 210 -19.50 -14.85 8.28
C VAL A 210 -19.66 -15.25 6.83
N PRO A 211 -19.44 -16.52 6.44
CA PRO A 211 -19.69 -16.94 5.07
C PRO A 211 -21.12 -16.51 4.76
N ALA A 212 -21.30 -15.66 3.76
CA ALA A 212 -22.63 -15.28 3.33
C ALA A 212 -23.36 -16.58 3.03
N GLU A 213 -24.28 -16.97 3.92
CA GLU A 213 -25.20 -18.08 3.66
C GLU A 213 -25.84 -17.76 2.31
N GLN A 214 -25.44 -18.48 1.30
CA GLN A 214 -26.12 -18.44 0.01
C GLN A 214 -27.59 -18.70 0.34
N PRO A 215 -28.50 -17.77 -0.01
CA PRO A 215 -29.92 -18.02 0.23
C PRO A 215 -30.22 -19.35 -0.44
N GLN A 216 -30.47 -20.38 0.38
CA GLN A 216 -30.93 -21.67 -0.08
C GLN A 216 -32.19 -21.36 -0.88
N ARG A 217 -32.06 -21.37 -2.21
CA ARG A 217 -33.22 -21.36 -3.11
C ARG A 217 -34.09 -22.50 -2.65
N GLY A 218 -35.19 -22.11 -2.03
CA GLY A 218 -36.17 -23.03 -1.48
C GLY A 218 -36.45 -24.14 -2.50
N ARG A 219 -36.24 -25.39 -2.06
CA ARG A 219 -36.81 -26.54 -2.73
C ARG A 219 -38.31 -26.33 -2.79
N HIS A 220 -38.80 -25.77 -3.89
CA HIS A 220 -40.18 -25.90 -4.24
C HIS A 220 -40.47 -27.36 -4.40
N LEU A 221 -41.18 -27.92 -3.43
CA LEU A 221 -41.91 -29.18 -3.59
C LEU A 221 -42.75 -29.05 -4.83
N ALA A 222 -42.40 -29.80 -5.85
CA ALA A 222 -43.20 -29.96 -7.04
C ALA A 222 -44.49 -30.68 -6.62
N LEU A 223 -45.57 -29.93 -6.53
CA LEU A 223 -46.93 -30.49 -6.51
C LEU A 223 -47.33 -30.69 -7.97
N ALA A 224 -47.74 -31.93 -8.29
CA ALA A 224 -48.13 -32.37 -9.63
C ALA A 224 -49.32 -31.52 -10.18
N PRO A 225 -49.40 -31.29 -11.49
CA PRO A 225 -50.53 -30.61 -12.08
C PRO A 225 -51.68 -31.59 -12.35
N ASP A 226 -52.88 -31.20 -11.93
CA ASP A 226 -54.15 -31.80 -12.40
C ASP A 226 -54.67 -30.96 -13.56
N PRO A 227 -55.20 -31.54 -14.65
CA PRO A 227 -55.56 -30.82 -15.88
C PRO A 227 -57.07 -30.52 -15.89
N ALA A 228 -57.42 -29.26 -16.08
CA ALA A 228 -58.62 -28.89 -16.86
C ALA A 228 -58.89 -27.40 -16.93
N GLU A 229 -59.18 -26.99 -18.15
CA GLU A 229 -60.08 -25.95 -18.60
C GLU A 229 -59.67 -24.48 -18.70
N HIS A 230 -59.54 -24.09 -19.93
CA HIS A 230 -59.95 -22.91 -20.69
C HIS A 230 -60.50 -21.70 -19.91
N ALA A 231 -59.88 -20.54 -20.09
CA ALA A 231 -60.60 -19.34 -20.53
C ALA A 231 -59.60 -18.20 -20.92
N MET A 232 -59.84 -17.66 -22.11
CA MET A 232 -59.24 -16.44 -22.64
C MET A 232 -59.54 -15.24 -21.76
N SER A 233 -58.52 -14.37 -21.51
CA SER A 233 -58.78 -12.94 -21.29
C SER A 233 -57.48 -12.12 -21.46
N THR A 234 -57.50 -11.37 -22.51
CA THR A 234 -57.05 -10.00 -22.76
C THR A 234 -55.89 -9.40 -21.96
N VAL A 235 -54.91 -9.04 -22.75
CA VAL A 235 -53.85 -8.03 -22.61
C VAL A 235 -54.25 -6.82 -21.80
N SER A 236 -53.47 -6.49 -20.80
CA SER A 236 -53.34 -5.11 -20.30
C SER A 236 -51.88 -4.87 -19.85
N THR A 237 -51.21 -4.09 -20.64
CA THR A 237 -49.88 -3.54 -20.40
C THR A 237 -49.99 -2.37 -19.41
N PRO A 238 -49.28 -2.33 -18.29
CA PRO A 238 -49.18 -1.11 -17.48
C PRO A 238 -48.15 -0.14 -18.06
N PRO A 239 -48.36 1.17 -17.93
CA PRO A 239 -47.50 2.20 -18.52
C PRO A 239 -46.22 2.39 -17.71
N VAL A 240 -45.12 2.59 -18.44
CA VAL A 240 -43.81 2.96 -17.96
C VAL A 240 -43.84 4.38 -17.39
N PRO A 241 -43.34 4.65 -16.16
CA PRO A 241 -43.18 6.02 -15.67
C PRO A 241 -41.97 6.69 -16.32
N THR A 242 -42.21 7.73 -17.05
CA THR A 242 -41.23 8.66 -17.62
C THR A 242 -40.56 9.48 -16.53
N LEU A 243 -39.24 9.45 -16.50
CA LEU A 243 -38.39 10.31 -15.66
C LEU A 243 -38.44 11.78 -16.17
N PRO A 244 -38.44 12.78 -15.29
CA PRO A 244 -38.43 14.17 -15.69
C PRO A 244 -37.06 14.60 -16.22
N ARG A 245 -37.08 15.15 -17.43
CA ARG A 245 -35.96 15.76 -18.16
C ARG A 245 -35.56 17.06 -17.47
N ARG A 246 -34.28 17.13 -17.00
CA ARG A 246 -33.68 18.37 -16.51
C ARG A 246 -33.45 19.33 -17.67
N ILE A 247 -34.00 20.52 -17.55
CA ILE A 247 -33.79 21.68 -18.45
C ILE A 247 -32.53 22.40 -17.98
N PRO A 248 -31.56 22.74 -18.85
CA PRO A 248 -30.44 23.60 -18.47
C PRO A 248 -30.92 25.06 -18.57
N GLY A 249 -30.89 25.75 -17.47
CA GLY A 249 -31.22 27.15 -17.32
C GLY A 249 -30.06 28.01 -16.94
N SER A 250 -29.67 28.85 -17.87
CA SER A 250 -29.42 30.28 -17.75
C SER A 250 -28.19 30.74 -16.95
N ALA A 251 -27.23 31.21 -17.72
CA ALA A 251 -26.13 32.09 -17.30
C ALA A 251 -26.65 33.43 -16.72
N GLY A 252 -26.05 33.86 -15.63
CA GLY A 252 -26.20 35.23 -15.09
C GLY A 252 -24.82 35.84 -14.88
N PRO A 253 -24.68 37.16 -14.94
CA PRO A 253 -23.50 37.81 -15.50
C PRO A 253 -22.37 38.08 -14.53
N THR A 254 -21.16 37.98 -15.06
CA THR A 254 -19.86 38.53 -14.60
C THR A 254 -19.95 40.01 -14.28
N ARG A 255 -19.36 40.42 -13.17
CA ARG A 255 -18.98 41.82 -12.86
C ARG A 255 -17.51 41.90 -12.48
N PRO A 256 -16.71 42.63 -13.21
CA PRO A 256 -15.30 42.86 -12.89
C PRO A 256 -15.17 44.03 -11.91
N LEU A 257 -14.25 43.96 -10.97
CA LEU A 257 -13.77 45.13 -10.23
C LEU A 257 -12.24 45.22 -10.32
N ALA A 258 -11.86 46.33 -10.85
CA ALA A 258 -10.53 46.81 -11.17
C ALA A 258 -9.62 46.95 -9.92
N GLY A 259 -8.29 46.74 -10.14
CA GLY A 259 -7.24 47.32 -9.29
C GLY A 259 -7.18 48.86 -9.45
N PRO A 260 -6.20 49.60 -8.99
CA PRO A 260 -4.78 49.26 -8.87
C PRO A 260 -4.10 49.87 -7.59
N GLY A 261 -2.81 49.64 -7.36
CA GLY A 261 -2.03 50.45 -6.44
C GLY A 261 -0.76 49.81 -5.87
N ALA A 262 0.33 49.89 -6.57
CA ALA A 262 1.66 50.00 -5.97
C ALA A 262 1.94 51.53 -5.78
N PRO A 263 2.98 52.03 -5.10
CA PRO A 263 4.31 51.46 -4.88
C PRO A 263 5.05 51.88 -3.57
N HIS A 264 6.31 51.45 -3.45
CA HIS A 264 7.48 52.06 -2.78
C HIS A 264 7.71 51.88 -1.28
N GLY A 265 8.93 51.44 -0.99
CA GLY A 265 9.60 51.63 0.27
C GLY A 265 10.88 50.80 0.42
N ARG A 266 11.95 51.23 -0.25
CA ARG A 266 13.33 50.86 0.11
C ARG A 266 13.65 51.44 1.47
N HIS A 267 14.33 50.68 2.33
CA HIS A 267 15.43 51.22 3.15
C HIS A 267 16.36 50.06 3.54
N ALA A 268 17.59 50.27 3.15
CA ALA A 268 18.79 49.62 3.65
C ALA A 268 19.21 50.28 4.95
N ILE A 269 20.21 49.69 5.55
CA ILE A 269 21.30 50.20 6.43
C ILE A 269 21.29 49.53 7.83
N ASP A 270 22.34 48.87 8.02
CA ASP A 270 23.51 48.84 8.93
C ASP A 270 23.31 48.24 10.32
N GLU A 271 24.15 47.27 10.49
CA GLU A 271 25.43 47.16 11.25
C GLU A 271 25.35 47.22 12.78
N GLU A 272 25.98 46.25 13.30
CA GLU A 272 26.88 46.18 14.48
C GLU A 272 26.30 46.09 15.91
N ALA A 273 26.87 45.14 16.53
CA ALA A 273 27.56 45.16 17.83
C ALA A 273 26.93 44.43 19.01
N THR A 274 27.65 43.41 19.35
CA THR A 274 28.18 43.03 20.70
C THR A 274 27.24 42.74 21.86
N ALA A 275 27.43 41.50 22.27
CA ALA A 275 27.85 41.08 23.63
C ALA A 275 26.81 40.98 24.77
N THR A 276 26.91 39.84 25.36
CA THR A 276 26.84 39.46 26.79
C THR A 276 25.50 39.12 27.42
N ALA A 277 25.56 37.92 27.92
CA ALA A 277 25.14 37.46 29.25
C ALA A 277 23.82 36.79 29.43
N ARG A 278 23.97 35.45 29.61
CA ARG A 278 23.37 34.64 30.66
C ARG A 278 21.94 35.00 31.11
N HIS A 279 20.98 34.15 30.85
CA HIS A 279 20.27 33.47 31.96
C HIS A 279 19.45 32.27 31.51
N ARG A 280 19.42 31.30 32.40
CA ARG A 280 18.70 30.05 32.45
C ARG A 280 17.24 30.16 32.05
N GLY A 281 16.77 29.19 31.30
CA GLY A 281 15.37 28.95 31.08
C GLY A 281 15.20 27.62 30.32
N ASN A 282 15.31 26.53 31.08
CA ASN A 282 14.87 25.22 30.68
C ASN A 282 13.38 25.29 30.36
N LEU A 283 12.97 24.94 29.14
CA LEU A 283 11.65 24.35 28.89
C LEU A 283 11.51 24.00 27.38
N SER A 284 11.15 22.76 27.18
CA SER A 284 10.49 22.22 25.99
C SER A 284 11.39 21.94 24.79
N SER A 285 12.08 20.82 24.87
CA SER A 285 12.43 20.01 23.72
C SER A 285 11.11 19.50 23.14
N ALA A 286 10.55 20.24 22.19
CA ALA A 286 9.61 19.68 21.25
C ALA A 286 10.38 18.59 20.48
N ALA A 287 10.02 17.35 20.72
CA ALA A 287 10.52 16.22 19.94
C ALA A 287 10.22 16.53 18.48
N GLU A 288 11.28 16.79 17.71
CA GLU A 288 11.18 16.73 16.26
C GLU A 288 10.61 15.36 15.90
N PRO A 289 9.63 15.30 14.98
CA PRO A 289 9.15 14.01 14.49
C PRO A 289 10.38 13.26 13.97
N GLU A 290 10.58 12.04 14.44
CA GLU A 290 11.62 11.12 13.94
C GLU A 290 11.36 10.87 12.45
N ARG A 291 11.73 11.84 11.63
CA ARG A 291 11.91 11.63 10.20
C ARG A 291 13.04 10.64 10.09
N TRP A 292 12.73 9.45 9.61
CA TRP A 292 13.64 8.39 9.14
C TRP A 292 15.09 8.64 9.58
N ARG A 293 15.49 8.12 10.75
CA ARG A 293 16.92 8.03 11.05
C ARG A 293 17.52 7.26 9.90
N GLN A 294 18.45 7.91 9.19
CA GLN A 294 19.22 7.27 8.14
C GLN A 294 19.69 5.94 8.72
N VAL A 295 19.21 4.84 8.13
CA VAL A 295 19.68 3.52 8.51
C VAL A 295 21.17 3.56 8.26
N ASP A 296 21.95 3.37 9.32
CA ASP A 296 23.39 3.44 9.26
C ASP A 296 23.88 2.46 8.18
N ARG A 297 24.80 2.94 7.34
CA ARG A 297 25.44 2.15 6.27
C ARG A 297 25.94 0.79 6.77
N GLU A 298 26.37 0.73 8.02
CA GLU A 298 26.83 -0.50 8.66
C GLU A 298 25.70 -1.51 8.89
N THR A 299 24.51 -1.04 9.21
CA THR A 299 23.29 -1.87 9.32
C THR A 299 22.87 -2.42 7.97
N LEU A 300 23.00 -1.62 6.89
CA LEU A 300 22.72 -2.07 5.53
C LEU A 300 23.74 -3.10 5.04
N ILE A 301 25.03 -2.92 5.39
CA ILE A 301 26.09 -3.88 5.08
C ILE A 301 25.84 -5.20 5.81
N ARG A 302 25.42 -5.16 7.08
CA ARG A 302 25.08 -6.37 7.86
C ARG A 302 23.84 -7.09 7.30
N LEU A 303 22.82 -6.35 6.89
CA LEU A 303 21.63 -6.92 6.22
C LEU A 303 22.02 -7.58 4.90
N ARG A 304 22.87 -6.95 4.11
CA ARG A 304 23.37 -7.50 2.86
C ARG A 304 24.22 -8.75 3.10
N ALA A 305 25.16 -8.71 4.04
CA ALA A 305 25.98 -9.86 4.39
C ALA A 305 25.13 -11.04 4.93
N ALA A 306 24.13 -10.76 5.75
CA ALA A 306 23.19 -11.78 6.22
C ALA A 306 22.35 -12.40 5.10
N LEU A 307 22.03 -11.63 4.06
CA LEU A 307 21.33 -12.13 2.86
C LEU A 307 22.27 -12.93 1.94
N GLU A 308 23.55 -12.55 1.87
CA GLU A 308 24.58 -13.28 1.11
C GLU A 308 25.00 -14.61 1.78
N GLU A 309 24.97 -14.69 3.12
CA GLU A 309 25.19 -15.95 3.87
C GLU A 309 24.02 -16.94 3.76
N LEU A 310 22.83 -16.49 3.34
CA LEU A 310 21.64 -17.31 3.17
C LEU A 310 21.43 -17.76 1.71
N ALA A 311 22.28 -17.32 0.79
CA ALA A 311 22.24 -17.68 -0.64
C ALA A 311 23.19 -18.85 -0.94
#